data_1a177067a54a477c3575ed20e78f0f6f
#
_entry.id   1a177067a54a477c3575ed20e78f0f6f
#
_cell.length_a   1.000
_cell.length_b   1.000
_cell.length_c   1.000
_cell.angle_alpha   90.00
_cell.angle_beta   90.00
_cell.angle_gamma   90.00
#
_symmetry.space_group_name_H-M   'P 1'
#
loop_
_entity.id
_entity.type
_entity.pdbx_description
1 polymer ?
#
loop_
_entity_poly.entity_id
_entity_poly.type
_entity_poly.pdbx_seq_one_letter_code
_entity_poly.pdbx_strand_id
1 'polypeptide(L)'
;MNYYMNNDSSNAEENNKELNNEIKAVYESLEKRKDGTTRQTISNAIIVLENDPEFKGAIKRNELSCQTDIVKKMDWRRRSKSFTDTDFNNILLRMEKRYGITRDKNVKRAVDIVSNNNHYHPIIEKLEDLKWDGVVRVRHLLPKYLGTEESNYIYESTRIMMMGAIQRVYNPGCKFEYMVCLVGGQGAGKSSFLRFLTMENEWFSDDLRKLDDENVFRKIQGHWIIEMAEMLATCNARSVEEIKSFLSRQSETYKVPYETHPEDRPRQCIFVGSSNNADFLPFDRSGNRRFIPVFVDKERAEQHPLEDEEETRSYMEQCWAEIMDMYHRGINTKLVFNKELTEELIEMQKNCMPEDTKVGIIGNFLETTKEDYVCSSMIYELAFHHENEEPKPYESKEIGAIMRNEFSNDWESISTHRFKKYGTQRGWKRKHINEFVEADENIQLPFDV
;
A
#
# COMPACT_ATOMS: atom_id res chain seq x y z
N MET A 1 -6.97 61.06 -10.42
CA MET A 1 -6.38 59.87 -10.99
C MET A 1 -4.86 59.82 -10.79
N ASN A 2 -4.34 60.11 -9.57
CA ASN A 2 -2.89 60.15 -9.29
C ASN A 2 -2.55 59.89 -7.81
N TYR A 3 -3.29 59.04 -7.10
CA TYR A 3 -3.04 58.75 -5.68
C TYR A 3 -2.70 57.27 -5.38
N TYR A 4 -2.67 56.39 -6.39
CA TYR A 4 -2.39 54.95 -6.19
C TYR A 4 -1.01 54.47 -6.68
N MET A 5 -0.19 55.32 -7.34
CA MET A 5 1.12 54.91 -7.86
C MET A 5 2.32 55.19 -6.92
N ASN A 6 2.15 55.95 -5.85
CA ASN A 6 3.29 56.35 -4.98
C ASN A 6 3.51 55.40 -3.76
N ASN A 7 2.55 54.53 -3.41
CA ASN A 7 2.72 53.63 -2.27
C ASN A 7 3.49 52.35 -2.63
N ASP A 8 3.46 51.90 -3.87
CA ASP A 8 4.16 50.64 -4.27
C ASP A 8 5.68 50.82 -4.41
N SER A 9 6.13 52.03 -4.83
CA SER A 9 7.57 52.27 -5.00
C SER A 9 8.28 52.52 -3.67
N SER A 10 7.66 53.19 -2.71
CA SER A 10 8.24 53.42 -1.38
C SER A 10 8.34 52.12 -0.55
N ASN A 11 7.33 51.27 -0.62
CA ASN A 11 7.35 49.94 0.02
C ASN A 11 8.41 49.02 -0.60
N ALA A 12 8.61 49.05 -1.91
CA ALA A 12 9.63 48.26 -2.60
C ALA A 12 11.06 48.72 -2.25
N GLU A 13 11.29 50.04 -2.07
CA GLU A 13 12.59 50.60 -1.65
C GLU A 13 12.90 50.28 -0.16
N GLU A 14 11.90 50.35 0.70
CA GLU A 14 12.04 50.00 2.12
C GLU A 14 12.33 48.50 2.30
N ASN A 15 11.60 47.61 1.62
CA ASN A 15 11.82 46.16 1.61
C ASN A 15 13.24 45.80 1.07
N ASN A 16 13.70 46.50 0.04
CA ASN A 16 15.07 46.30 -0.48
C ASN A 16 16.17 46.73 0.48
N LYS A 17 15.94 47.80 1.25
CA LYS A 17 16.89 48.27 2.29
C LYS A 17 16.95 47.27 3.45
N GLU A 18 15.81 46.77 3.88
CA GLU A 18 15.71 45.79 4.97
C GLU A 18 16.41 44.46 4.59
N LEU A 19 16.15 43.95 3.39
CA LEU A 19 16.79 42.80 2.80
C LEU A 19 18.33 42.93 2.74
N ASN A 20 18.82 44.11 2.30
CA ASN A 20 20.26 44.39 2.24
C ASN A 20 20.91 44.47 3.63
N ASN A 21 20.18 45.00 4.64
CA ASN A 21 20.65 45.02 6.01
C ASN A 21 20.78 43.62 6.62
N GLU A 22 19.80 42.73 6.35
CA GLU A 22 19.85 41.33 6.79
C GLU A 22 21.02 40.59 6.14
N ILE A 23 21.22 40.71 4.83
CA ILE A 23 22.34 40.10 4.10
C ILE A 23 23.68 40.59 4.68
N LYS A 24 23.78 41.89 5.01
CA LYS A 24 24.97 42.48 5.62
C LYS A 24 25.23 41.90 7.01
N ALA A 25 24.21 41.76 7.84
CA ALA A 25 24.33 41.15 9.16
C ALA A 25 24.83 39.71 9.08
N VAL A 26 24.31 38.90 8.12
CA VAL A 26 24.82 37.55 7.86
C VAL A 26 26.30 37.59 7.45
N TYR A 27 26.68 38.50 6.53
CA TYR A 27 28.08 38.63 6.11
C TYR A 27 29.01 39.01 7.26
N GLU A 28 28.57 39.83 8.20
CA GLU A 28 29.36 40.25 9.38
C GLU A 28 29.53 39.09 10.40
N SER A 29 28.59 38.17 10.47
CA SER A 29 28.64 36.99 11.35
C SER A 29 29.58 35.91 10.87
N LEU A 30 30.06 35.96 9.61
CA LEU A 30 30.92 34.92 9.06
C LEU A 30 32.36 35.00 9.61
N GLU A 31 32.96 33.85 9.81
CA GLU A 31 34.41 33.77 10.13
C GLU A 31 35.23 34.28 8.95
N LYS A 32 36.20 35.18 9.26
CA LYS A 32 37.08 35.79 8.27
C LYS A 32 38.53 35.37 8.49
N ARG A 33 39.32 35.47 7.45
CA ARG A 33 40.76 35.34 7.50
C ARG A 33 41.39 36.65 8.01
N LYS A 34 42.70 36.64 8.30
CA LYS A 34 43.44 37.84 8.72
C LYS A 34 43.41 38.96 7.69
N ASP A 35 43.24 38.60 6.41
CA ASP A 35 43.14 39.55 5.30
C ASP A 35 41.71 40.09 5.07
N GLY A 36 40.77 39.75 5.94
CA GLY A 36 39.36 40.16 5.84
C GLY A 36 38.52 39.31 4.90
N THR A 37 39.06 38.37 4.16
CA THR A 37 38.27 37.49 3.25
C THR A 37 37.51 36.41 4.03
N THR A 38 36.35 36.01 3.51
CA THR A 38 35.52 34.97 4.13
C THR A 38 36.22 33.61 4.11
N ARG A 39 36.26 32.92 5.26
CA ARG A 39 36.79 31.55 5.35
C ARG A 39 35.87 30.59 4.61
N GLN A 40 36.49 29.73 3.81
CA GLN A 40 35.76 28.72 2.98
C GLN A 40 35.44 27.47 3.82
N THR A 41 34.64 27.63 4.91
CA THR A 41 34.29 26.53 5.84
C THR A 41 32.90 26.04 5.62
N ILE A 42 32.59 24.82 6.07
CA ILE A 42 31.22 24.28 6.08
C ILE A 42 30.37 25.13 7.04
N SER A 43 30.91 25.54 8.20
CA SER A 43 30.19 26.35 9.18
C SER A 43 29.71 27.69 8.59
N ASN A 44 30.57 28.42 7.84
CA ASN A 44 30.15 29.64 7.17
C ASN A 44 29.05 29.40 6.13
N ALA A 45 29.13 28.30 5.37
CA ALA A 45 28.08 27.96 4.42
C ALA A 45 26.75 27.62 5.13
N ILE A 46 26.78 26.93 6.29
CA ILE A 46 25.59 26.67 7.11
C ILE A 46 24.99 27.99 7.62
N ILE A 47 25.80 28.89 8.18
CA ILE A 47 25.34 30.20 8.66
C ILE A 47 24.58 30.93 7.56
N VAL A 48 25.11 30.93 6.33
CA VAL A 48 24.43 31.57 5.19
C VAL A 48 23.10 30.87 4.88
N LEU A 49 23.08 29.54 4.78
CA LEU A 49 21.84 28.77 4.44
C LEU A 49 20.74 28.92 5.50
N GLU A 50 21.12 29.10 6.77
CA GLU A 50 20.16 29.19 7.88
C GLU A 50 19.69 30.64 8.14
N ASN A 51 20.45 31.65 7.72
CA ASN A 51 20.16 33.06 8.09
C ASN A 51 19.94 34.01 6.91
N ASP A 52 20.43 33.69 5.69
CA ASP A 52 20.13 34.52 4.50
C ASP A 52 18.62 34.50 4.25
N PRO A 53 17.96 35.64 4.10
CA PRO A 53 16.50 35.75 3.93
C PRO A 53 15.93 34.89 2.79
N GLU A 54 16.70 34.69 1.72
CA GLU A 54 16.30 33.86 0.58
C GLU A 54 16.34 32.36 0.92
N PHE A 55 17.36 31.93 1.70
CA PHE A 55 17.61 30.51 1.98
C PHE A 55 17.02 30.02 3.29
N LYS A 56 16.87 30.91 4.27
CA LYS A 56 16.35 30.58 5.61
C LYS A 56 15.04 29.81 5.54
N GLY A 57 15.07 28.54 6.00
CA GLY A 57 13.91 27.64 6.00
C GLY A 57 13.44 27.18 4.61
N ALA A 58 14.23 27.46 3.54
CA ALA A 58 13.90 27.05 2.19
C ALA A 58 14.29 25.59 1.91
N ILE A 59 15.39 25.13 2.49
CA ILE A 59 15.98 23.81 2.24
C ILE A 59 15.54 22.87 3.35
N LYS A 60 14.79 21.83 2.98
CA LYS A 60 14.25 20.85 3.91
C LYS A 60 14.45 19.41 3.39
N ARG A 61 14.58 18.45 4.31
CA ARG A 61 14.54 17.03 3.99
C ARG A 61 13.09 16.55 3.95
N ASN A 62 12.67 16.01 2.83
CA ASN A 62 11.38 15.36 2.67
C ASN A 62 11.50 13.90 3.16
N GLU A 63 10.81 13.56 4.24
CA GLU A 63 10.87 12.23 4.86
C GLU A 63 10.19 11.13 4.05
N LEU A 64 9.20 11.49 3.20
CA LEU A 64 8.53 10.53 2.32
C LEU A 64 9.44 10.09 1.18
N SER A 65 10.05 11.05 0.47
CA SER A 65 10.93 10.77 -0.68
C SER A 65 12.37 10.53 -0.27
N CYS A 66 12.75 10.84 0.99
CA CYS A 66 14.12 10.86 1.48
C CYS A 66 15.04 11.73 0.61
N GLN A 67 14.52 12.80 0.03
CA GLN A 67 15.27 13.76 -0.80
C GLN A 67 15.26 15.15 -0.18
N THR A 68 16.21 15.98 -0.60
CA THR A 68 16.20 17.40 -0.25
C THR A 68 15.22 18.13 -1.15
N ASP A 69 14.40 18.98 -0.57
CA ASP A 69 13.44 19.84 -1.26
C ASP A 69 13.76 21.33 -1.01
N ILE A 70 13.36 22.18 -1.94
CA ILE A 70 13.24 23.61 -1.70
C ILE A 70 11.74 23.95 -1.62
N VAL A 71 11.31 24.30 -0.42
CA VAL A 71 9.88 24.52 -0.10
C VAL A 71 9.44 25.98 -0.28
N LYS A 72 10.38 26.91 -0.47
CA LYS A 72 10.09 28.33 -0.77
C LYS A 72 10.12 28.62 -2.26
N LYS A 73 9.39 29.64 -2.67
CA LYS A 73 9.50 30.22 -4.02
C LYS A 73 10.85 30.92 -4.15
N MET A 74 11.60 30.54 -5.20
CA MET A 74 12.88 31.14 -5.57
C MET A 74 12.72 32.07 -6.78
N ASP A 75 13.67 32.97 -6.99
CA ASP A 75 13.68 33.90 -8.12
C ASP A 75 14.15 33.26 -9.44
N TRP A 76 14.61 31.99 -9.40
CA TRP A 76 14.93 31.22 -10.60
C TRP A 76 13.86 30.17 -10.92
N ARG A 77 13.82 29.79 -12.20
CA ARG A 77 12.83 28.84 -12.70
C ARG A 77 13.04 27.44 -12.14
N ARG A 78 12.04 26.87 -11.52
CA ARG A 78 11.98 25.50 -10.98
C ARG A 78 10.78 24.75 -11.55
N ARG A 79 10.92 23.42 -11.71
CA ARG A 79 9.85 22.55 -12.24
C ARG A 79 9.17 21.72 -11.16
N SER A 80 9.85 21.47 -10.04
CA SER A 80 9.39 20.64 -8.93
C SER A 80 9.93 21.19 -7.60
N LYS A 81 9.48 20.63 -6.49
CA LYS A 81 10.03 20.93 -5.14
C LYS A 81 11.41 20.31 -4.94
N SER A 82 11.71 19.18 -5.61
CA SER A 82 12.98 18.47 -5.43
C SER A 82 14.18 19.34 -5.79
N PHE A 83 15.22 19.25 -4.96
CA PHE A 83 16.49 19.96 -5.14
C PHE A 83 17.24 19.42 -6.38
N THR A 84 17.67 20.31 -7.25
CA THR A 84 18.35 19.98 -8.50
C THR A 84 19.73 20.64 -8.59
N ASP A 85 20.55 20.20 -9.57
CA ASP A 85 21.84 20.86 -9.89
C ASP A 85 21.66 22.33 -10.24
N THR A 86 20.54 22.71 -10.86
CA THR A 86 20.21 24.10 -11.14
C THR A 86 20.05 24.90 -9.85
N ASP A 87 19.38 24.32 -8.85
CA ASP A 87 19.23 24.96 -7.54
C ASP A 87 20.58 25.13 -6.84
N PHE A 88 21.38 24.06 -6.86
CA PHE A 88 22.73 24.11 -6.29
C PHE A 88 23.58 25.21 -6.91
N ASN A 89 23.61 25.31 -8.25
CA ASN A 89 24.39 26.31 -8.97
C ASN A 89 23.90 27.74 -8.67
N ASN A 90 22.59 27.94 -8.54
CA ASN A 90 22.03 29.25 -8.18
C ASN A 90 22.38 29.63 -6.73
N ILE A 91 22.33 28.71 -5.78
CA ILE A 91 22.75 28.92 -4.40
C ILE A 91 24.24 29.28 -4.34
N LEU A 92 25.08 28.50 -5.02
CA LEU A 92 26.54 28.74 -5.06
C LEU A 92 26.87 30.12 -5.64
N LEU A 93 26.21 30.52 -6.74
CA LEU A 93 26.38 31.84 -7.35
C LEU A 93 26.04 32.99 -6.38
N ARG A 94 24.96 32.84 -5.57
CA ARG A 94 24.59 33.84 -4.57
C ARG A 94 25.56 33.86 -3.40
N MET A 95 26.00 32.69 -2.95
CA MET A 95 27.02 32.59 -1.91
C MET A 95 28.33 33.23 -2.33
N GLU A 96 28.74 33.05 -3.58
CA GLU A 96 29.90 33.72 -4.16
C GLU A 96 29.75 35.25 -4.15
N LYS A 97 28.66 35.73 -4.75
CA LYS A 97 28.42 37.17 -4.94
C LYS A 97 28.20 37.94 -3.65
N ARG A 98 27.45 37.35 -2.69
CA ARG A 98 27.09 38.05 -1.44
C ARG A 98 28.11 37.87 -0.32
N TYR A 99 28.71 36.67 -0.25
CA TYR A 99 29.50 36.24 0.90
C TYR A 99 30.93 35.83 0.58
N GLY A 100 31.33 35.79 -0.68
CA GLY A 100 32.65 35.34 -1.13
C GLY A 100 32.92 33.87 -0.87
N ILE A 101 31.87 33.02 -0.75
CA ILE A 101 31.99 31.58 -0.56
C ILE A 101 31.91 30.90 -1.93
N THR A 102 33.03 30.26 -2.35
CA THR A 102 33.18 29.66 -3.68
C THR A 102 33.45 28.13 -3.63
N ARG A 103 33.69 27.57 -2.44
CA ARG A 103 34.09 26.15 -2.30
C ARG A 103 32.86 25.24 -2.37
N ASP A 104 32.54 24.78 -3.56
CA ASP A 104 31.40 23.94 -3.92
C ASP A 104 31.19 22.73 -2.99
N LYS A 105 32.28 21.96 -2.70
CA LYS A 105 32.22 20.79 -1.80
C LYS A 105 31.73 21.12 -0.40
N ASN A 106 32.07 22.31 0.11
CA ASN A 106 31.69 22.71 1.45
C ASN A 106 30.20 23.21 1.43
N VAL A 107 29.80 23.88 0.37
CA VAL A 107 28.40 24.27 0.17
C VAL A 107 27.51 23.04 0.03
N LYS A 108 27.94 22.04 -0.73
CA LYS A 108 27.17 20.78 -0.89
C LYS A 108 26.97 20.07 0.46
N ARG A 109 28.02 19.95 1.28
CA ARG A 109 27.93 19.39 2.64
C ARG A 109 27.03 20.22 3.57
N ALA A 110 27.09 21.54 3.44
CA ALA A 110 26.24 22.41 4.22
C ALA A 110 24.75 22.27 3.84
N VAL A 111 24.44 22.16 2.55
CA VAL A 111 23.07 21.87 2.06
C VAL A 111 22.57 20.56 2.65
N ASP A 112 23.37 19.51 2.64
CA ASP A 112 23.01 18.21 3.19
C ASP A 112 22.75 18.29 4.72
N ILE A 113 23.64 18.94 5.48
CA ILE A 113 23.47 19.12 6.93
C ILE A 113 22.20 19.94 7.23
N VAL A 114 22.02 21.09 6.55
CA VAL A 114 20.87 21.97 6.78
C VAL A 114 19.57 21.28 6.40
N SER A 115 19.53 20.53 5.30
CA SER A 115 18.35 19.79 4.93
C SER A 115 17.95 18.74 5.97
N ASN A 116 18.92 17.99 6.49
CA ASN A 116 18.68 16.97 7.52
C ASN A 116 18.25 17.56 8.88
N ASN A 117 18.74 18.75 9.23
CA ASN A 117 18.31 19.47 10.43
C ASN A 117 16.87 20.01 10.30
N ASN A 118 16.41 20.27 9.08
CA ASN A 118 15.11 20.82 8.76
C ASN A 118 14.29 19.81 7.95
N HIS A 119 13.78 18.78 8.62
CA HIS A 119 12.96 17.77 7.96
C HIS A 119 11.46 18.09 8.05
N TYR A 120 10.69 17.52 7.14
CA TYR A 120 9.23 17.60 7.11
C TYR A 120 8.64 16.37 6.43
N HIS A 121 7.41 16.04 6.79
CA HIS A 121 6.68 14.95 6.14
C HIS A 121 5.44 15.50 5.43
N PRO A 122 5.43 15.55 4.08
CA PRO A 122 4.40 16.29 3.34
C PRO A 122 3.00 15.73 3.56
N ILE A 123 2.85 14.41 3.71
CA ILE A 123 1.54 13.78 3.95
C ILE A 123 1.06 14.07 5.37
N ILE A 124 1.95 13.99 6.38
CA ILE A 124 1.56 14.28 7.78
C ILE A 124 1.12 15.75 7.89
N GLU A 125 1.91 16.70 7.34
CA GLU A 125 1.52 18.13 7.33
C GLU A 125 0.14 18.31 6.69
N LYS A 126 -0.11 17.70 5.52
CA LYS A 126 -1.42 17.79 4.85
C LYS A 126 -2.55 17.16 5.67
N LEU A 127 -2.33 15.99 6.27
CA LEU A 127 -3.35 15.31 7.08
C LEU A 127 -3.71 16.08 8.36
N GLU A 128 -2.71 16.69 9.04
CA GLU A 128 -2.93 17.50 10.24
C GLU A 128 -3.66 18.81 9.96
N ASP A 129 -3.53 19.35 8.73
CA ASP A 129 -4.25 20.56 8.30
C ASP A 129 -5.74 20.29 8.00
N LEU A 130 -6.14 19.03 7.78
CA LEU A 130 -7.52 18.66 7.49
C LEU A 130 -8.41 18.85 8.73
N LYS A 131 -9.63 19.31 8.49
CA LYS A 131 -10.67 19.45 9.53
C LYS A 131 -11.92 18.74 9.10
N TRP A 132 -12.30 17.72 9.87
CA TRP A 132 -13.53 16.98 9.63
C TRP A 132 -14.75 17.84 9.97
N ASP A 133 -15.71 17.91 9.06
CA ASP A 133 -16.96 18.63 9.22
C ASP A 133 -18.03 17.89 10.03
N GLY A 134 -17.72 16.64 10.50
CA GLY A 134 -18.62 15.81 11.26
C GLY A 134 -19.56 14.94 10.43
N VAL A 135 -19.49 15.00 9.09
CA VAL A 135 -20.33 14.18 8.19
C VAL A 135 -19.59 12.89 7.85
N VAL A 136 -20.25 11.74 8.08
CA VAL A 136 -19.70 10.42 7.75
C VAL A 136 -19.72 10.22 6.24
N ARG A 137 -18.56 10.00 5.64
CA ARG A 137 -18.37 9.82 4.19
C ARG A 137 -17.63 8.55 3.81
N VAL A 138 -16.77 8.04 4.70
CA VAL A 138 -15.93 6.86 4.40
C VAL A 138 -16.78 5.64 4.03
N ARG A 139 -17.95 5.47 4.67
CA ARG A 139 -18.89 4.41 4.34
C ARG A 139 -19.41 4.47 2.91
N HIS A 140 -19.59 5.67 2.38
CA HIS A 140 -20.16 5.92 1.06
C HIS A 140 -19.09 6.17 -0.02
N LEU A 141 -17.81 6.19 0.33
CA LEU A 141 -16.72 6.57 -0.58
C LEU A 141 -16.63 5.64 -1.81
N LEU A 142 -16.53 4.34 -1.60
CA LEU A 142 -16.48 3.37 -2.69
C LEU A 142 -17.84 3.19 -3.40
N PRO A 143 -18.99 3.11 -2.70
CA PRO A 143 -20.30 3.12 -3.36
C PRO A 143 -20.50 4.32 -4.28
N LYS A 144 -20.23 5.53 -3.82
CA LYS A 144 -20.42 6.76 -4.59
C LYS A 144 -19.61 6.77 -5.89
N TYR A 145 -18.30 6.50 -5.82
CA TYR A 145 -17.39 6.71 -6.95
C TYR A 145 -17.09 5.47 -7.77
N LEU A 146 -17.25 4.29 -7.18
CA LEU A 146 -16.92 3.01 -7.84
C LEU A 146 -18.11 2.06 -7.92
N GLY A 147 -19.30 2.47 -7.43
CA GLY A 147 -20.54 1.68 -7.52
C GLY A 147 -20.47 0.34 -6.80
N THR A 148 -19.71 0.27 -5.72
CA THR A 148 -19.68 -0.94 -4.89
C THR A 148 -20.99 -1.10 -4.13
N GLU A 149 -21.28 -2.30 -3.65
CA GLU A 149 -22.38 -2.51 -2.74
C GLU A 149 -22.11 -1.78 -1.41
N GLU A 150 -23.14 -1.16 -0.82
CA GLU A 150 -23.03 -0.57 0.50
C GLU A 150 -23.19 -1.65 1.57
N SER A 151 -22.06 -2.13 2.10
CA SER A 151 -22.01 -3.18 3.12
C SER A 151 -21.00 -2.85 4.22
N ASN A 152 -21.07 -3.58 5.33
CA ASN A 152 -20.08 -3.46 6.40
C ASN A 152 -18.70 -3.96 5.94
N TYR A 153 -18.64 -4.94 5.05
CA TYR A 153 -17.40 -5.42 4.46
C TYR A 153 -16.71 -4.33 3.64
N ILE A 154 -17.43 -3.63 2.77
CA ILE A 154 -16.89 -2.52 1.96
C ILE A 154 -16.44 -1.36 2.85
N TYR A 155 -17.24 -0.98 3.86
CA TYR A 155 -16.83 0.05 4.81
C TYR A 155 -15.54 -0.31 5.54
N GLU A 156 -15.45 -1.51 6.12
CA GLU A 156 -14.26 -1.95 6.86
C GLU A 156 -13.04 -2.12 5.96
N SER A 157 -13.22 -2.57 4.71
CA SER A 157 -12.16 -2.64 3.70
C SER A 157 -11.59 -1.25 3.40
N THR A 158 -12.47 -0.26 3.23
CA THR A 158 -12.09 1.15 3.01
C THR A 158 -11.37 1.73 4.23
N ARG A 159 -11.95 1.53 5.43
CA ARG A 159 -11.37 1.99 6.69
C ARG A 159 -9.98 1.39 6.93
N ILE A 160 -9.82 0.06 6.77
CA ILE A 160 -8.53 -0.62 6.96
C ILE A 160 -7.50 -0.08 5.97
N MET A 161 -7.85 0.13 4.71
CA MET A 161 -6.97 0.69 3.69
C MET A 161 -6.50 2.09 4.08
N MET A 162 -7.42 3.00 4.38
CA MET A 162 -7.11 4.40 4.73
C MET A 162 -6.37 4.49 6.07
N MET A 163 -6.83 3.78 7.10
CA MET A 163 -6.16 3.74 8.40
C MET A 163 -4.75 3.13 8.30
N GLY A 164 -4.57 2.10 7.48
CA GLY A 164 -3.26 1.52 7.18
C GLY A 164 -2.32 2.51 6.51
N ALA A 165 -2.82 3.31 5.59
CA ALA A 165 -2.06 4.38 4.93
C ALA A 165 -1.62 5.47 5.92
N ILE A 166 -2.47 5.88 6.86
CA ILE A 166 -2.13 6.80 7.94
C ILE A 166 -1.06 6.18 8.85
N GLN A 167 -1.30 4.96 9.35
CA GLN A 167 -0.34 4.31 10.26
C GLN A 167 1.03 4.13 9.63
N ARG A 168 1.13 3.91 8.31
CA ARG A 168 2.40 3.79 7.58
C ARG A 168 3.20 5.09 7.56
N VAL A 169 2.59 6.25 7.55
CA VAL A 169 3.31 7.53 7.58
C VAL A 169 3.59 8.01 9.01
N TYR A 170 2.72 7.75 10.00
CA TYR A 170 2.97 8.09 11.40
C TYR A 170 3.89 7.10 12.12
N ASN A 171 3.92 5.85 11.70
CA ASN A 171 4.78 4.79 12.22
C ASN A 171 5.42 4.01 11.05
N PRO A 172 6.42 4.60 10.38
CA PRO A 172 7.08 3.98 9.24
C PRO A 172 7.57 2.57 9.54
N GLY A 173 7.32 1.63 8.63
CA GLY A 173 7.66 0.22 8.84
C GLY A 173 6.67 -0.57 9.70
N CYS A 174 5.59 0.01 10.20
CA CYS A 174 4.56 -0.75 10.91
C CYS A 174 4.02 -1.90 10.04
N LYS A 175 3.58 -2.97 10.68
CA LYS A 175 3.07 -4.14 9.97
C LYS A 175 1.71 -3.82 9.33
N PHE A 176 1.67 -3.76 8.02
CA PHE A 176 0.46 -3.68 7.21
C PHE A 176 0.67 -4.52 5.94
N GLU A 177 -0.04 -5.62 5.83
CA GLU A 177 0.16 -6.61 4.76
C GLU A 177 -1.10 -6.80 3.88
N TYR A 178 -2.16 -6.02 4.11
CA TYR A 178 -3.35 -6.07 3.29
C TYR A 178 -3.19 -5.26 1.99
N MET A 179 -3.85 -5.74 0.94
CA MET A 179 -3.99 -5.08 -0.33
C MET A 179 -5.46 -5.15 -0.75
N VAL A 180 -6.14 -4.01 -0.76
CA VAL A 180 -7.48 -3.90 -1.36
C VAL A 180 -7.33 -4.08 -2.86
N CYS A 181 -8.17 -4.92 -3.46
CA CYS A 181 -8.15 -5.26 -4.88
C CYS A 181 -9.45 -4.80 -5.51
N LEU A 182 -9.42 -3.73 -6.28
CA LEU A 182 -10.55 -3.18 -7.02
C LEU A 182 -10.79 -4.00 -8.29
N VAL A 183 -11.88 -4.76 -8.32
CA VAL A 183 -12.20 -5.73 -9.37
C VAL A 183 -13.40 -5.25 -10.18
N GLY A 184 -13.26 -5.09 -11.48
CA GLY A 184 -14.36 -4.67 -12.34
C GLY A 184 -13.90 -4.14 -13.70
N GLY A 185 -14.85 -3.89 -14.58
CA GLY A 185 -14.60 -3.56 -15.97
C GLY A 185 -13.68 -2.37 -16.22
N GLN A 186 -13.15 -2.30 -17.42
CA GLN A 186 -12.36 -1.16 -17.88
C GLN A 186 -13.22 0.11 -17.90
N GLY A 187 -12.64 1.26 -17.55
CA GLY A 187 -13.35 2.54 -17.53
C GLY A 187 -14.21 2.79 -16.29
N ALA A 188 -14.12 1.94 -15.25
CA ALA A 188 -14.82 2.15 -13.97
C ALA A 188 -14.14 3.20 -13.05
N GLY A 189 -13.14 3.92 -13.51
CA GLY A 189 -12.51 5.00 -12.76
C GLY A 189 -11.52 4.56 -11.67
N LYS A 190 -11.16 3.27 -11.56
CA LYS A 190 -10.31 2.72 -10.49
C LYS A 190 -9.00 3.48 -10.26
N SER A 191 -8.18 3.65 -11.30
CA SER A 191 -6.89 4.34 -11.20
C SER A 191 -7.04 5.84 -10.94
N SER A 192 -8.06 6.49 -11.53
CA SER A 192 -8.35 7.91 -11.25
C SER A 192 -8.81 8.11 -9.81
N PHE A 193 -9.65 7.23 -9.29
CA PHE A 193 -10.06 7.20 -7.90
C PHE A 193 -8.85 7.10 -6.95
N LEU A 194 -7.95 6.14 -7.19
CA LEU A 194 -6.75 5.96 -6.36
C LEU A 194 -5.82 7.17 -6.42
N ARG A 195 -5.67 7.78 -7.60
CA ARG A 195 -4.87 9.00 -7.78
C ARG A 195 -5.46 10.17 -7.01
N PHE A 196 -6.76 10.37 -7.05
CA PHE A 196 -7.40 11.46 -6.30
C PHE A 196 -7.42 11.19 -4.79
N LEU A 197 -7.53 9.93 -4.39
CA LEU A 197 -7.45 9.52 -3.00
C LEU A 197 -6.11 9.92 -2.34
N THR A 198 -5.01 10.02 -3.09
CA THR A 198 -3.74 10.50 -2.55
C THR A 198 -3.69 12.00 -2.26
N MET A 199 -4.76 12.76 -2.60
CA MET A 199 -4.85 14.21 -2.52
C MET A 199 -3.90 14.95 -3.48
N GLU A 200 -2.63 14.57 -3.52
CA GLU A 200 -1.62 15.12 -4.43
C GLU A 200 -1.17 14.05 -5.43
N ASN A 201 -1.15 14.37 -6.73
CA ASN A 201 -0.81 13.41 -7.78
C ASN A 201 0.62 12.83 -7.63
N GLU A 202 1.53 13.60 -7.04
CA GLU A 202 2.93 13.17 -6.82
C GLU A 202 3.06 12.04 -5.79
N TRP A 203 2.05 11.80 -4.96
CA TRP A 203 2.05 10.72 -3.97
C TRP A 203 1.43 9.42 -4.48
N PHE A 204 0.95 9.41 -5.71
CA PHE A 204 0.41 8.25 -6.40
C PHE A 204 1.42 7.65 -7.38
N SER A 205 1.44 6.33 -7.50
CA SER A 205 2.19 5.62 -8.54
C SER A 205 1.40 4.44 -9.10
N ASP A 206 1.42 4.28 -10.43
CA ASP A 206 0.89 3.13 -11.17
C ASP A 206 1.99 2.41 -11.99
N ASP A 207 3.27 2.73 -11.72
CA ASP A 207 4.42 2.19 -12.49
C ASP A 207 5.00 0.88 -11.91
N LEU A 208 4.38 0.30 -10.89
CA LEU A 208 4.87 -0.95 -10.29
C LEU A 208 4.31 -2.16 -11.04
N ARG A 209 4.99 -2.57 -12.12
CA ARG A 209 4.56 -3.69 -12.99
C ARG A 209 5.25 -5.03 -12.69
N LYS A 210 6.40 -5.03 -12.03
CA LYS A 210 7.19 -6.23 -11.69
C LYS A 210 7.86 -6.05 -10.34
N LEU A 211 7.97 -7.12 -9.57
CA LEU A 211 8.58 -7.14 -8.23
C LEU A 211 10.04 -7.59 -8.22
N ASP A 212 10.54 -8.14 -9.31
CA ASP A 212 11.91 -8.62 -9.50
C ASP A 212 12.86 -7.57 -10.12
N ASP A 213 12.38 -6.36 -10.34
CA ASP A 213 13.17 -5.24 -10.85
C ASP A 213 14.06 -4.67 -9.72
N GLU A 214 15.37 -4.55 -9.96
CA GLU A 214 16.31 -3.90 -9.05
C GLU A 214 15.92 -2.45 -8.71
N ASN A 215 15.05 -1.83 -9.51
CA ASN A 215 14.54 -0.48 -9.32
C ASN A 215 13.21 -0.41 -8.57
N VAL A 216 12.65 -1.53 -8.12
CA VAL A 216 11.36 -1.57 -7.39
C VAL A 216 11.35 -0.55 -6.25
N PHE A 217 12.43 -0.48 -5.47
CA PHE A 217 12.53 0.42 -4.33
C PHE A 217 12.50 1.89 -4.71
N ARG A 218 13.05 2.24 -5.89
CA ARG A 218 12.98 3.61 -6.43
C ARG A 218 11.58 3.98 -6.86
N LYS A 219 10.81 3.01 -7.38
CA LYS A 219 9.43 3.23 -7.85
C LYS A 219 8.44 3.39 -6.71
N ILE A 220 8.74 2.86 -5.53
CA ILE A 220 7.89 3.01 -4.34
C ILE A 220 8.25 4.23 -3.50
N GLN A 221 9.49 4.73 -3.61
CA GLN A 221 9.97 5.85 -2.82
C GLN A 221 9.27 7.16 -3.21
N GLY A 222 8.79 7.90 -2.22
CA GLY A 222 8.10 9.17 -2.44
C GLY A 222 6.62 9.02 -2.79
N HIS A 223 6.08 7.78 -2.81
CA HIS A 223 4.68 7.53 -3.06
C HIS A 223 3.98 6.97 -1.82
N TRP A 224 2.71 7.31 -1.66
CA TRP A 224 1.87 6.91 -0.52
C TRP A 224 0.93 5.77 -0.85
N ILE A 225 0.21 5.87 -1.98
CA ILE A 225 -0.64 4.80 -2.50
C ILE A 225 -0.09 4.36 -3.85
N ILE A 226 0.20 3.08 -3.96
CA ILE A 226 0.80 2.48 -5.15
C ILE A 226 -0.18 1.48 -5.75
N GLU A 227 -0.60 1.73 -6.98
CA GLU A 227 -1.44 0.82 -7.73
C GLU A 227 -0.61 -0.31 -8.34
N MET A 228 -1.02 -1.54 -8.06
CA MET A 228 -0.50 -2.75 -8.69
C MET A 228 -1.49 -3.22 -9.75
N ALA A 229 -1.51 -2.51 -10.90
CA ALA A 229 -2.41 -2.80 -12.00
C ALA A 229 -2.06 -4.11 -12.69
N GLU A 230 -3.07 -4.93 -12.96
CA GLU A 230 -3.00 -6.18 -13.76
C GLU A 230 -1.94 -7.20 -13.29
N MET A 231 -1.16 -6.90 -12.24
CA MET A 231 -0.14 -7.83 -11.75
C MET A 231 -0.72 -9.16 -11.31
N LEU A 232 -1.91 -9.13 -10.70
CA LEU A 232 -2.58 -10.32 -10.21
C LEU A 232 -3.16 -11.16 -11.36
N ALA A 233 -3.62 -10.54 -12.45
CA ALA A 233 -4.20 -11.24 -13.59
C ALA A 233 -3.20 -12.12 -14.36
N THR A 234 -1.91 -11.85 -14.24
CA THR A 234 -0.83 -12.62 -14.88
C THR A 234 -0.09 -13.54 -13.92
N CYS A 235 -0.51 -13.60 -12.65
CA CYS A 235 0.20 -14.32 -11.61
C CYS A 235 -0.10 -15.83 -11.63
N ASN A 236 0.94 -16.62 -11.68
CA ASN A 236 0.91 -18.04 -11.27
C ASN A 236 1.12 -18.14 -9.74
N ALA A 237 0.95 -19.34 -9.17
CA ALA A 237 1.08 -19.57 -7.73
C ALA A 237 2.42 -19.07 -7.14
N ARG A 238 3.52 -19.14 -7.89
CA ARG A 238 4.84 -18.65 -7.46
C ARG A 238 4.87 -17.11 -7.35
N SER A 239 4.33 -16.43 -8.33
CA SER A 239 4.26 -14.96 -8.35
C SER A 239 3.44 -14.42 -7.19
N VAL A 240 2.38 -15.14 -6.76
CA VAL A 240 1.56 -14.74 -5.62
C VAL A 240 2.31 -14.83 -4.30
N GLU A 241 3.10 -15.88 -4.10
CA GLU A 241 3.96 -15.97 -2.92
C GLU A 241 5.01 -14.85 -2.88
N GLU A 242 5.54 -14.45 -4.04
CA GLU A 242 6.42 -13.29 -4.16
C GLU A 242 5.69 -12.00 -3.80
N ILE A 243 4.44 -11.79 -4.26
CA ILE A 243 3.60 -10.63 -3.87
C ILE A 243 3.31 -10.67 -2.37
N LYS A 244 2.89 -11.80 -1.81
CA LYS A 244 2.64 -11.95 -0.36
C LYS A 244 3.88 -11.63 0.47
N SER A 245 5.04 -12.11 0.04
CA SER A 245 6.34 -11.81 0.66
C SER A 245 6.64 -10.31 0.56
N PHE A 246 6.44 -9.72 -0.62
CA PHE A 246 6.65 -8.30 -0.84
C PHE A 246 5.72 -7.42 0.02
N LEU A 247 4.42 -7.73 0.09
CA LEU A 247 3.46 -7.00 0.92
C LEU A 247 3.82 -7.03 2.41
N SER A 248 4.43 -8.13 2.88
CA SER A 248 4.79 -8.31 4.29
C SER A 248 6.05 -7.58 4.72
N ARG A 249 6.81 -7.00 3.79
CA ARG A 249 8.04 -6.26 4.12
C ARG A 249 7.71 -4.97 4.89
N GLN A 250 8.52 -4.70 5.88
CA GLN A 250 8.39 -3.51 6.74
C GLN A 250 9.43 -2.45 6.40
N SER A 251 10.56 -2.85 5.86
CA SER A 251 11.67 -1.96 5.48
C SER A 251 12.31 -2.43 4.18
N GLU A 252 12.90 -1.49 3.47
CA GLU A 252 13.69 -1.73 2.27
C GLU A 252 15.12 -1.29 2.52
N THR A 253 16.08 -2.20 2.35
CA THR A 253 17.50 -1.88 2.47
C THR A 253 18.10 -1.79 1.08
N TYR A 254 18.44 -0.59 0.65
CA TYR A 254 19.12 -0.38 -0.63
C TYR A 254 20.07 0.80 -0.61
N LYS A 255 21.04 0.77 -1.53
CA LYS A 255 21.99 1.86 -1.73
C LYS A 255 21.47 2.80 -2.80
N VAL A 256 21.22 4.05 -2.42
CA VAL A 256 20.93 5.10 -3.42
C VAL A 256 22.18 5.33 -4.27
N PRO A 257 22.05 5.48 -5.60
CA PRO A 257 23.16 5.85 -6.44
C PRO A 257 23.85 7.10 -5.92
N TYR A 258 25.18 7.04 -5.84
CA TYR A 258 26.06 8.11 -5.32
C TYR A 258 26.12 8.26 -3.79
N GLU A 259 25.32 7.57 -3.00
CA GLU A 259 25.51 7.47 -1.55
C GLU A 259 26.58 6.43 -1.21
N THR A 260 27.33 6.69 -0.14
CA THR A 260 28.45 5.80 0.26
C THR A 260 27.95 4.59 1.03
N HIS A 261 26.88 4.75 1.82
CA HIS A 261 26.35 3.73 2.72
C HIS A 261 24.92 3.34 2.32
N PRO A 262 24.52 2.05 2.42
CA PRO A 262 23.13 1.65 2.35
C PRO A 262 22.37 2.15 3.58
N GLU A 263 21.12 2.50 3.41
CA GLU A 263 20.21 2.89 4.49
C GLU A 263 18.99 1.98 4.51
N ASP A 264 18.53 1.65 5.72
CA ASP A 264 17.24 1.03 5.94
C ASP A 264 16.14 2.10 5.81
N ARG A 265 15.20 1.88 4.91
CA ARG A 265 14.10 2.79 4.67
C ARG A 265 12.79 2.12 5.05
N PRO A 266 12.26 2.44 6.23
CA PRO A 266 10.97 1.91 6.67
C PRO A 266 9.88 2.27 5.68
N ARG A 267 9.02 1.29 5.37
CA ARG A 267 7.97 1.46 4.37
C ARG A 267 6.89 2.40 4.85
N GLN A 268 6.56 3.40 4.04
CA GLN A 268 5.56 4.43 4.34
C GLN A 268 4.34 4.37 3.39
N CYS A 269 4.38 3.49 2.40
CA CYS A 269 3.32 3.32 1.42
C CYS A 269 2.42 2.12 1.72
N ILE A 270 1.24 2.13 1.08
CA ILE A 270 0.36 0.98 0.93
C ILE A 270 0.24 0.59 -0.54
N PHE A 271 -0.22 -0.64 -0.78
CA PHE A 271 -0.48 -1.16 -2.12
C PHE A 271 -1.97 -1.40 -2.30
N VAL A 272 -2.48 -1.07 -3.48
CA VAL A 272 -3.85 -1.34 -3.91
C VAL A 272 -3.80 -2.04 -5.25
N GLY A 273 -4.46 -3.19 -5.36
CA GLY A 273 -4.56 -3.93 -6.62
C GLY A 273 -5.70 -3.41 -7.48
N SER A 274 -5.55 -3.49 -8.80
CA SER A 274 -6.67 -3.32 -9.72
C SER A 274 -6.69 -4.45 -10.74
N SER A 275 -7.87 -4.99 -11.03
CA SER A 275 -8.08 -6.05 -12.02
C SER A 275 -9.34 -5.80 -12.83
N ASN A 276 -9.28 -6.15 -14.12
CA ASN A 276 -10.45 -6.18 -14.99
C ASN A 276 -11.08 -7.58 -15.04
N ASN A 277 -10.41 -8.60 -14.48
CA ASN A 277 -10.86 -9.98 -14.41
C ASN A 277 -11.31 -10.32 -12.99
N ALA A 278 -12.45 -10.96 -12.85
CA ALA A 278 -12.95 -11.44 -11.56
C ALA A 278 -12.04 -12.55 -10.99
N ASP A 279 -11.58 -13.47 -11.83
CA ASP A 279 -10.72 -14.60 -11.45
C ASP A 279 -9.24 -14.15 -11.40
N PHE A 280 -8.95 -13.15 -10.60
CA PHE A 280 -7.61 -12.57 -10.53
C PHE A 280 -6.71 -13.21 -9.47
N LEU A 281 -7.29 -13.90 -8.49
CA LEU A 281 -6.52 -14.62 -7.47
C LEU A 281 -6.15 -16.00 -8.00
N PRO A 282 -4.89 -16.40 -7.91
CA PRO A 282 -4.52 -17.77 -8.22
C PRO A 282 -5.07 -18.71 -7.15
N PHE A 283 -5.27 -19.94 -7.56
CA PHE A 283 -5.64 -20.98 -6.64
C PHE A 283 -4.52 -21.20 -5.61
N ASP A 284 -4.76 -20.80 -4.38
CA ASP A 284 -3.82 -20.96 -3.28
C ASP A 284 -4.53 -21.50 -2.02
N ARG A 285 -4.20 -22.74 -1.67
CA ARG A 285 -4.75 -23.43 -0.50
C ARG A 285 -4.18 -22.95 0.82
N SER A 286 -3.07 -22.19 0.81
CA SER A 286 -2.51 -21.55 2.02
C SER A 286 -3.29 -20.33 2.45
N GLY A 287 -4.21 -19.87 1.59
CA GLY A 287 -5.11 -18.74 1.81
C GLY A 287 -4.58 -17.42 1.28
N ASN A 288 -5.49 -16.65 0.73
CA ASN A 288 -5.24 -15.34 0.12
C ASN A 288 -5.53 -14.18 1.07
N ARG A 289 -5.40 -14.36 2.39
CA ARG A 289 -5.84 -13.44 3.46
C ARG A 289 -5.35 -11.99 3.33
N ARG A 290 -4.31 -11.74 2.52
CA ARG A 290 -3.77 -10.40 2.30
C ARG A 290 -4.54 -9.61 1.25
N PHE A 291 -5.24 -10.29 0.37
CA PHE A 291 -5.99 -9.67 -0.71
C PHE A 291 -7.45 -9.47 -0.28
N ILE A 292 -7.90 -8.23 -0.37
CA ILE A 292 -9.27 -7.83 -0.02
C ILE A 292 -10.01 -7.50 -1.32
N PRO A 293 -10.75 -8.43 -1.93
CA PRO A 293 -11.52 -8.15 -3.15
C PRO A 293 -12.62 -7.14 -2.89
N VAL A 294 -12.74 -6.17 -3.79
CA VAL A 294 -13.81 -5.17 -3.80
C VAL A 294 -14.32 -5.05 -5.22
N PHE A 295 -15.54 -5.54 -5.45
CA PHE A 295 -16.18 -5.48 -6.77
C PHE A 295 -16.71 -4.10 -7.05
N VAL A 296 -16.32 -3.54 -8.20
CA VAL A 296 -16.74 -2.22 -8.67
C VAL A 296 -17.63 -2.35 -9.90
N ASP A 297 -18.66 -1.50 -9.96
CA ASP A 297 -19.61 -1.48 -11.05
C ASP A 297 -19.91 -0.04 -11.48
N LYS A 298 -19.41 0.35 -12.64
CA LYS A 298 -19.57 1.71 -13.16
C LYS A 298 -21.03 2.13 -13.36
N GLU A 299 -21.95 1.16 -13.58
CA GLU A 299 -23.38 1.44 -13.79
C GLU A 299 -24.10 1.77 -12.47
N ARG A 300 -23.52 1.38 -11.33
CA ARG A 300 -24.05 1.68 -9.98
C ARG A 300 -23.37 2.90 -9.36
N ALA A 301 -22.25 3.37 -9.91
CA ALA A 301 -21.57 4.54 -9.39
C ALA A 301 -22.45 5.78 -9.54
N GLU A 302 -22.63 6.53 -8.46
CA GLU A 302 -23.39 7.78 -8.47
C GLU A 302 -22.69 8.86 -9.29
N GLN A 303 -21.35 8.85 -9.28
CA GLN A 303 -20.51 9.82 -9.95
C GLN A 303 -19.18 9.20 -10.38
N HIS A 304 -18.78 9.40 -11.65
CA HIS A 304 -17.46 8.97 -12.07
C HIS A 304 -16.39 9.92 -11.50
N PRO A 305 -15.22 9.43 -10.98
CA PRO A 305 -14.21 10.30 -10.34
C PRO A 305 -13.74 11.48 -11.21
N LEU A 306 -13.73 11.34 -12.54
CA LEU A 306 -13.32 12.38 -13.49
C LEU A 306 -14.45 13.34 -13.90
N GLU A 307 -15.66 13.13 -13.44
CA GLU A 307 -16.81 13.98 -13.80
C GLU A 307 -16.67 15.39 -13.19
N ASP A 308 -16.29 15.46 -11.91
CA ASP A 308 -15.90 16.67 -11.22
C ASP A 308 -14.70 16.38 -10.31
N GLU A 309 -13.50 16.74 -10.78
CA GLU A 309 -12.26 16.48 -10.06
C GLU A 309 -12.17 17.27 -8.75
N GLU A 310 -12.64 18.52 -8.73
CA GLU A 310 -12.56 19.38 -7.56
C GLU A 310 -13.49 18.88 -6.44
N GLU A 311 -14.73 18.54 -6.77
CA GLU A 311 -15.66 17.91 -5.82
C GLU A 311 -15.14 16.59 -5.32
N THR A 312 -14.62 15.73 -6.21
CA THR A 312 -14.10 14.42 -5.86
C THR A 312 -12.93 14.51 -4.87
N ARG A 313 -11.98 15.42 -5.13
CA ARG A 313 -10.84 15.64 -4.22
C ARG A 313 -11.29 16.20 -2.88
N SER A 314 -12.18 17.17 -2.87
CA SER A 314 -12.74 17.74 -1.64
C SER A 314 -13.48 16.68 -0.81
N TYR A 315 -14.26 15.82 -1.45
CA TYR A 315 -14.94 14.70 -0.77
C TYR A 315 -13.92 13.73 -0.15
N MET A 316 -12.86 13.37 -0.88
CA MET A 316 -11.80 12.48 -0.39
C MET A 316 -10.98 13.11 0.74
N GLU A 317 -10.71 14.41 0.71
CA GLU A 317 -10.09 15.14 1.83
C GLU A 317 -10.95 15.05 3.09
N GLN A 318 -12.28 15.15 2.99
CA GLN A 318 -13.17 14.95 4.13
C GLN A 318 -13.21 13.50 4.62
N CYS A 319 -13.06 12.52 3.73
CA CYS A 319 -12.87 11.12 4.15
C CYS A 319 -11.56 10.93 4.93
N TRP A 320 -10.48 11.55 4.50
CA TRP A 320 -9.22 11.55 5.25
C TRP A 320 -9.36 12.24 6.61
N ALA A 321 -10.04 13.38 6.67
CA ALA A 321 -10.32 14.08 7.92
C ALA A 321 -11.14 13.21 8.90
N GLU A 322 -12.13 12.44 8.40
CA GLU A 322 -12.91 11.48 9.18
C GLU A 322 -12.01 10.38 9.77
N ILE A 323 -11.14 9.77 8.96
CA ILE A 323 -10.21 8.74 9.43
C ILE A 323 -9.15 9.31 10.38
N MET A 324 -8.69 10.55 10.16
CA MET A 324 -7.78 11.24 11.08
C MET A 324 -8.42 11.50 12.44
N ASP A 325 -9.70 11.89 12.51
CA ASP A 325 -10.43 12.00 13.79
C ASP A 325 -10.48 10.65 14.52
N MET A 326 -10.75 9.56 13.80
CA MET A 326 -10.71 8.22 14.38
C MET A 326 -9.30 7.85 14.88
N TYR A 327 -8.26 8.18 14.12
CA TYR A 327 -6.86 7.91 14.48
C TYR A 327 -6.46 8.66 15.76
N HIS A 328 -6.70 9.97 15.82
CA HIS A 328 -6.38 10.79 16.98
C HIS A 328 -7.14 10.39 18.24
N ARG A 329 -8.39 9.96 18.10
CA ARG A 329 -9.21 9.48 19.21
C ARG A 329 -8.94 8.03 19.61
N GLY A 330 -8.09 7.31 18.88
CA GLY A 330 -7.81 5.89 19.08
C GLY A 330 -9.00 4.97 18.82
N ILE A 331 -9.98 5.41 18.00
CA ILE A 331 -11.20 4.67 17.69
C ILE A 331 -10.98 3.84 16.41
N ASN A 332 -11.31 2.55 16.47
CA ASN A 332 -11.23 1.64 15.31
C ASN A 332 -9.88 1.64 14.59
N THR A 333 -8.78 1.84 15.30
CA THR A 333 -7.43 1.88 14.73
C THR A 333 -6.85 0.51 14.38
N LYS A 334 -7.51 -0.58 14.78
CA LYS A 334 -7.07 -1.94 14.48
C LYS A 334 -7.23 -2.23 12.97
N LEU A 335 -6.17 -2.79 12.38
CA LEU A 335 -6.09 -3.15 10.96
C LEU A 335 -6.44 -4.64 10.76
N VAL A 336 -7.57 -5.08 11.29
CA VAL A 336 -8.04 -6.47 11.19
C VAL A 336 -9.56 -6.50 11.09
N PHE A 337 -10.08 -7.44 10.29
CA PHE A 337 -11.50 -7.74 10.26
C PHE A 337 -11.92 -8.47 11.55
N ASN A 338 -13.15 -8.30 11.96
CA ASN A 338 -13.76 -9.16 12.96
C ASN A 338 -13.99 -10.58 12.41
N LYS A 339 -14.50 -11.50 13.22
CA LYS A 339 -14.70 -12.90 12.81
C LYS A 339 -15.69 -13.03 11.65
N GLU A 340 -16.81 -12.36 11.72
CA GLU A 340 -17.87 -12.39 10.72
C GLU A 340 -17.37 -11.87 9.35
N LEU A 341 -16.73 -10.69 9.32
CA LEU A 341 -16.15 -10.11 8.11
C LEU A 341 -14.94 -10.90 7.59
N THR A 342 -14.25 -11.66 8.46
CA THR A 342 -13.19 -12.57 8.01
C THR A 342 -13.76 -13.76 7.26
N GLU A 343 -14.91 -14.29 7.68
CA GLU A 343 -15.62 -15.35 6.96
C GLU A 343 -16.12 -14.85 5.61
N GLU A 344 -16.70 -13.64 5.56
CA GLU A 344 -17.11 -12.97 4.32
C GLU A 344 -15.90 -12.71 3.38
N LEU A 345 -14.77 -12.25 3.91
CA LEU A 345 -13.53 -12.09 3.13
C LEU A 345 -13.09 -13.40 2.47
N ILE A 346 -13.12 -14.53 3.20
CA ILE A 346 -12.75 -15.83 2.68
C ILE A 346 -13.69 -16.25 1.54
N GLU A 347 -14.99 -16.00 1.66
CA GLU A 347 -15.96 -16.28 0.62
C GLU A 347 -15.72 -15.41 -0.62
N MET A 348 -15.49 -14.11 -0.44
CA MET A 348 -15.17 -13.21 -1.54
C MET A 348 -13.87 -13.62 -2.26
N GLN A 349 -12.85 -14.08 -1.52
CA GLN A 349 -11.61 -14.59 -2.10
C GLN A 349 -11.83 -15.87 -2.91
N LYS A 350 -12.70 -16.77 -2.45
CA LYS A 350 -13.06 -17.99 -3.21
C LYS A 350 -13.70 -17.63 -4.55
N ASN A 351 -14.60 -16.63 -4.56
CA ASN A 351 -15.26 -16.15 -5.78
C ASN A 351 -14.29 -15.47 -6.76
N CYS A 352 -13.09 -15.10 -6.31
CA CYS A 352 -12.04 -14.51 -7.16
C CYS A 352 -10.96 -15.52 -7.58
N MET A 353 -11.13 -16.81 -7.27
CA MET A 353 -10.22 -17.86 -7.71
C MET A 353 -10.86 -18.65 -8.86
N PRO A 354 -10.06 -19.14 -9.83
CA PRO A 354 -10.56 -20.04 -10.84
C PRO A 354 -11.09 -21.32 -10.22
N GLU A 355 -12.10 -21.92 -10.83
CA GLU A 355 -12.63 -23.23 -10.39
C GLU A 355 -11.50 -24.27 -10.36
N ASP A 356 -11.37 -24.96 -9.24
CA ASP A 356 -10.47 -26.10 -9.13
C ASP A 356 -11.17 -27.35 -9.72
N THR A 357 -10.94 -27.60 -11.00
CA THR A 357 -11.49 -28.77 -11.69
C THR A 357 -11.11 -30.09 -10.99
N LYS A 358 -9.97 -30.13 -10.28
CA LYS A 358 -9.53 -31.31 -9.53
C LYS A 358 -10.44 -31.59 -8.33
N VAL A 359 -10.98 -30.55 -7.69
CA VAL A 359 -11.96 -30.74 -6.59
C VAL A 359 -13.20 -31.42 -7.12
N GLY A 360 -13.74 -30.99 -8.26
CA GLY A 360 -14.90 -31.62 -8.89
C GLY A 360 -14.64 -33.08 -9.30
N ILE A 361 -13.47 -33.35 -9.87
CA ILE A 361 -13.07 -34.71 -10.25
C ILE A 361 -12.93 -35.61 -9.02
N ILE A 362 -12.27 -35.16 -7.97
CA ILE A 362 -12.13 -35.92 -6.70
C ILE A 362 -13.49 -36.10 -6.04
N GLY A 363 -14.34 -35.05 -6.00
CA GLY A 363 -15.69 -35.12 -5.44
C GLY A 363 -16.52 -36.19 -6.12
N ASN A 364 -16.58 -36.19 -7.44
CA ASN A 364 -17.29 -37.22 -8.22
C ASN A 364 -16.76 -38.64 -7.96
N PHE A 365 -15.44 -38.78 -7.84
CA PHE A 365 -14.84 -40.06 -7.47
C PHE A 365 -15.25 -40.50 -6.06
N LEU A 366 -15.20 -39.59 -5.08
CA LEU A 366 -15.56 -39.89 -3.68
C LEU A 366 -17.06 -40.22 -3.49
N GLU A 367 -17.94 -39.65 -4.29
CA GLU A 367 -19.37 -39.96 -4.31
C GLU A 367 -19.66 -41.31 -4.93
N THR A 368 -18.94 -41.64 -6.00
CA THR A 368 -19.16 -42.90 -6.75
C THR A 368 -18.41 -44.10 -6.20
N THR A 369 -17.34 -43.88 -5.45
CA THR A 369 -16.55 -45.02 -4.88
C THR A 369 -17.30 -45.70 -3.75
N LYS A 370 -17.21 -47.04 -3.75
CA LYS A 370 -17.72 -47.91 -2.67
C LYS A 370 -16.68 -48.14 -1.56
N GLU A 371 -15.49 -47.60 -1.70
CA GLU A 371 -14.40 -47.81 -0.76
C GLU A 371 -14.57 -46.88 0.46
N ASP A 372 -14.48 -47.45 1.66
CA ASP A 372 -14.48 -46.68 2.92
C ASP A 372 -13.13 -46.03 3.23
N TYR A 373 -12.08 -46.42 2.52
CA TYR A 373 -10.73 -45.92 2.69
C TYR A 373 -10.14 -45.53 1.33
N VAL A 374 -9.61 -44.34 1.22
CA VAL A 374 -8.94 -43.87 0.00
C VAL A 374 -7.55 -43.32 0.35
N CYS A 375 -6.64 -43.35 -0.62
CA CYS A 375 -5.30 -42.75 -0.50
C CYS A 375 -4.97 -41.90 -1.73
N SER A 376 -3.90 -41.11 -1.64
CA SER A 376 -3.49 -40.23 -2.75
C SER A 376 -3.22 -40.98 -4.04
N SER A 377 -2.58 -42.17 -3.97
CA SER A 377 -2.29 -43.00 -5.15
C SER A 377 -3.57 -43.54 -5.79
N MET A 378 -4.56 -43.93 -4.98
CA MET A 378 -5.86 -44.37 -5.47
C MET A 378 -6.63 -43.26 -6.18
N ILE A 379 -6.68 -42.07 -5.57
CA ILE A 379 -7.34 -40.88 -6.17
C ILE A 379 -6.60 -40.50 -7.47
N TYR A 380 -5.28 -40.52 -7.48
CA TYR A 380 -4.48 -40.19 -8.67
C TYR A 380 -4.75 -41.12 -9.82
N GLU A 381 -4.78 -42.45 -9.55
CA GLU A 381 -5.04 -43.43 -10.59
C GLU A 381 -6.49 -43.42 -11.05
N LEU A 382 -7.47 -43.46 -10.12
CA LEU A 382 -8.86 -43.71 -10.46
C LEU A 382 -9.65 -42.43 -10.80
N ALA A 383 -9.39 -41.34 -10.09
CA ALA A 383 -10.08 -40.08 -10.35
C ALA A 383 -9.47 -39.30 -11.53
N PHE A 384 -8.14 -39.30 -11.64
CA PHE A 384 -7.45 -38.56 -12.71
C PHE A 384 -7.09 -39.41 -13.92
N HIS A 385 -7.45 -40.71 -13.90
CA HIS A 385 -7.22 -41.68 -15.01
C HIS A 385 -5.74 -41.92 -15.36
N HIS A 386 -4.85 -41.84 -14.35
CA HIS A 386 -3.43 -42.14 -14.50
C HIS A 386 -3.15 -43.64 -14.24
N GLU A 387 -3.55 -44.51 -15.15
CA GLU A 387 -3.41 -45.97 -14.98
C GLU A 387 -1.95 -46.38 -14.85
N ASN A 388 -1.64 -47.10 -13.73
CA ASN A 388 -0.31 -47.64 -13.41
C ASN A 388 0.79 -46.59 -13.22
N GLU A 389 0.44 -45.33 -12.94
CA GLU A 389 1.36 -44.26 -12.58
C GLU A 389 1.29 -43.94 -11.07
N GLU A 390 2.43 -43.62 -10.47
CA GLU A 390 2.49 -43.13 -9.10
C GLU A 390 2.47 -41.61 -9.10
N PRO A 391 1.71 -40.97 -8.18
CA PRO A 391 1.71 -39.50 -8.08
C PRO A 391 3.08 -38.99 -7.63
N LYS A 392 3.57 -37.95 -8.27
CA LYS A 392 4.75 -37.25 -7.82
C LYS A 392 4.50 -36.58 -6.44
N PRO A 393 5.56 -36.27 -5.67
CA PRO A 393 5.41 -35.72 -4.32
C PRO A 393 4.54 -34.43 -4.26
N TYR A 394 4.55 -33.60 -5.28
CA TYR A 394 3.73 -32.41 -5.33
C TYR A 394 2.25 -32.74 -5.59
N GLU A 395 1.95 -33.73 -6.43
CA GLU A 395 0.58 -34.20 -6.73
C GLU A 395 -0.06 -34.86 -5.49
N SER A 396 0.71 -35.67 -4.77
CA SER A 396 0.26 -36.26 -3.50
C SER A 396 -0.02 -35.18 -2.44
N LYS A 397 0.79 -34.11 -2.39
CA LYS A 397 0.54 -32.96 -1.50
C LYS A 397 -0.72 -32.20 -1.90
N GLU A 398 -0.94 -32.02 -3.19
CA GLU A 398 -2.11 -31.32 -3.74
C GLU A 398 -3.40 -32.09 -3.43
N ILE A 399 -3.45 -33.39 -3.74
CA ILE A 399 -4.57 -34.26 -3.38
C ILE A 399 -4.82 -34.23 -1.87
N GLY A 400 -3.77 -34.32 -1.07
CA GLY A 400 -3.88 -34.24 0.37
C GLY A 400 -4.40 -32.90 0.90
N ALA A 401 -4.13 -31.81 0.21
CA ALA A 401 -4.68 -30.50 0.55
C ALA A 401 -6.16 -30.39 0.17
N ILE A 402 -6.56 -30.88 -1.00
CA ILE A 402 -7.98 -30.95 -1.41
C ILE A 402 -8.79 -31.75 -0.39
N MET A 403 -8.35 -32.95 -0.06
CA MET A 403 -9.06 -33.81 0.88
C MET A 403 -9.26 -33.17 2.26
N ARG A 404 -8.26 -32.42 2.75
CA ARG A 404 -8.34 -31.75 4.06
C ARG A 404 -9.21 -30.50 4.05
N ASN A 405 -9.18 -29.75 2.96
CA ASN A 405 -9.88 -28.47 2.90
C ASN A 405 -11.33 -28.60 2.46
N GLU A 406 -11.59 -29.46 1.46
CA GLU A 406 -12.91 -29.53 0.82
C GLU A 406 -13.75 -30.71 1.31
N PHE A 407 -13.10 -31.83 1.68
CA PHE A 407 -13.79 -33.08 2.04
C PHE A 407 -13.60 -33.49 3.51
N SER A 408 -13.12 -32.60 4.35
CA SER A 408 -12.89 -32.89 5.79
C SER A 408 -14.17 -33.18 6.58
N ASN A 409 -15.34 -32.75 6.10
CA ASN A 409 -16.62 -33.04 6.73
C ASN A 409 -17.01 -34.51 6.57
N ASP A 410 -16.74 -35.10 5.42
CA ASP A 410 -17.15 -36.43 5.04
C ASP A 410 -16.04 -37.47 5.20
N TRP A 411 -14.79 -37.03 5.20
CA TRP A 411 -13.61 -37.91 5.25
C TRP A 411 -12.64 -37.49 6.38
N GLU A 412 -12.22 -38.49 7.16
CA GLU A 412 -11.26 -38.34 8.25
C GLU A 412 -9.86 -38.78 7.82
N SER A 413 -8.83 -37.98 8.13
CA SER A 413 -7.44 -38.33 7.84
C SER A 413 -6.93 -39.43 8.74
N ILE A 414 -6.34 -40.47 8.16
CA ILE A 414 -5.72 -41.59 8.89
C ILE A 414 -4.22 -41.63 8.64
N SER A 415 -3.47 -41.96 9.69
CA SER A 415 -1.99 -41.99 9.64
C SER A 415 -1.43 -43.17 8.86
N THR A 416 -2.12 -44.30 8.87
CA THR A 416 -1.70 -45.51 8.18
C THR A 416 -2.89 -46.46 7.91
N HIS A 417 -2.91 -47.03 6.69
CA HIS A 417 -3.85 -48.07 6.29
C HIS A 417 -3.21 -48.93 5.19
N ARG A 418 -3.53 -50.23 5.14
CA ARG A 418 -3.05 -51.15 4.10
C ARG A 418 -4.05 -51.25 2.95
N PHE A 419 -3.74 -50.59 1.86
CA PHE A 419 -4.51 -50.66 0.62
C PHE A 419 -4.05 -51.86 -0.24
N LYS A 420 -4.97 -52.67 -0.71
CA LYS A 420 -4.64 -53.93 -1.44
C LYS A 420 -3.69 -53.69 -2.62
N LYS A 421 -3.90 -52.66 -3.43
CA LYS A 421 -3.10 -52.36 -4.63
C LYS A 421 -1.95 -51.38 -4.33
N TYR A 422 -2.09 -50.47 -3.36
CA TYR A 422 -1.20 -49.36 -3.15
C TYR A 422 -0.30 -49.48 -1.93
N GLY A 423 -0.32 -50.63 -1.25
CA GLY A 423 0.53 -50.86 -0.06
C GLY A 423 0.05 -50.12 1.19
N THR A 424 0.96 -50.02 2.17
CA THR A 424 0.65 -49.34 3.44
C THR A 424 1.03 -47.87 3.35
N GLN A 425 0.05 -46.96 3.46
CA GLN A 425 0.27 -45.53 3.37
C GLN A 425 -0.79 -44.72 4.14
N ARG A 426 -0.58 -43.41 4.23
CA ARG A 426 -1.58 -42.48 4.76
C ARG A 426 -2.76 -42.38 3.81
N GLY A 427 -3.94 -42.05 4.36
CA GLY A 427 -5.14 -41.86 3.55
C GLY A 427 -6.26 -41.22 4.34
N TRP A 428 -7.47 -41.46 3.87
CA TRP A 428 -8.69 -40.97 4.49
C TRP A 428 -9.69 -42.09 4.62
N LYS A 429 -10.47 -42.01 5.71
CA LYS A 429 -11.59 -42.92 6.00
C LYS A 429 -12.89 -42.14 5.87
N ARG A 430 -13.90 -42.72 5.23
CA ARG A 430 -15.25 -42.13 5.15
C ARG A 430 -15.86 -42.05 6.57
N LYS A 431 -16.37 -40.91 6.94
CA LYS A 431 -17.15 -40.73 8.15
C LYS A 431 -18.54 -41.27 7.89
N HIS A 432 -18.95 -42.32 8.61
CA HIS A 432 -20.33 -42.75 8.57
C HIS A 432 -21.18 -41.66 9.23
N ILE A 433 -22.07 -41.06 8.47
CA ILE A 433 -23.18 -40.27 9.04
C ILE A 433 -23.99 -41.33 9.81
N ASN A 434 -24.16 -41.16 11.12
CA ASN A 434 -25.06 -42.01 11.90
C ASN A 434 -26.42 -41.93 11.20
N GLU A 435 -26.81 -43.02 10.51
CA GLU A 435 -28.18 -43.22 10.07
C GLU A 435 -29.03 -43.08 11.34
N PHE A 436 -30.02 -42.24 11.23
CA PHE A 436 -31.04 -42.08 12.27
C PHE A 436 -31.46 -43.46 12.75
N VAL A 437 -31.27 -43.74 14.05
CA VAL A 437 -31.84 -44.92 14.68
C VAL A 437 -33.33 -44.84 14.38
N GLU A 438 -33.82 -45.73 13.52
CA GLU A 438 -35.26 -45.96 13.37
C GLU A 438 -35.81 -46.21 14.77
N ALA A 439 -36.70 -45.36 15.20
CA ALA A 439 -37.36 -45.54 16.48
C ALA A 439 -38.10 -46.87 16.46
N ASP A 440 -37.68 -47.74 17.37
CA ASP A 440 -38.36 -49.02 17.65
C ASP A 440 -39.90 -48.80 17.75
N GLU A 441 -40.67 -49.30 16.81
CA GLU A 441 -42.10 -49.32 16.82
C GLU A 441 -42.66 -50.32 17.85
N ASN A 442 -42.15 -50.40 19.05
CA ASN A 442 -42.67 -51.20 20.14
C ASN A 442 -42.78 -50.45 21.45
N ILE A 443 -43.48 -49.33 21.44
CA ILE A 443 -44.03 -48.77 22.67
C ILE A 443 -45.51 -49.18 22.74
N GLN A 444 -45.79 -50.34 23.40
CA GLN A 444 -47.12 -50.63 23.91
C GLN A 444 -47.50 -49.57 24.94
N LEU A 445 -48.57 -48.82 24.59
CA LEU A 445 -49.22 -47.91 25.50
C LEU A 445 -49.97 -48.68 26.57
N PRO A 446 -49.79 -48.43 27.87
CA PRO A 446 -50.58 -49.05 28.90
C PRO A 446 -51.83 -48.21 29.17
N PHE A 447 -52.91 -48.49 28.45
CA PHE A 447 -54.27 -48.14 28.88
C PHE A 447 -55.23 -49.21 28.45
N ASP A 448 -55.50 -50.10 29.41
CA ASP A 448 -56.76 -50.80 29.51
C ASP A 448 -57.41 -50.39 30.85
N VAL A 449 -58.70 -50.06 30.75
CA VAL A 449 -59.79 -49.75 31.72
C VAL A 449 -59.99 -48.31 32.03
#